data_97fa3a2cd8e9532e62a399e1572e21a4
#
_entry.id   97fa3a2cd8e9532e62a399e1572e21a4
#
_cell.length_a   1.000
_cell.length_b   1.000
_cell.length_c   1.000
_cell.angle_alpha   90.00
_cell.angle_beta   90.00
_cell.angle_gamma   90.00
#
_symmetry.space_group_name_H-M   'P 1'
#
loop_
_entity.id
_entity.type
_entity.pdbx_description
1 polymer ?
#
loop_
_entity_poly.entity_id
_entity_poly.type
_entity_poly.pdbx_seq_one_letter_code
_entity_poly.pdbx_strand_id
1 'polypeptide(L)'
;NTAEGRYKVTAKGANVDVIFEPSNGYIGTTQGINIRRVDTNGASTDWIAKNNGEPVINDKLNNMDARYIPTVLNFTEHRSTDAQGLSQVQDIVFNDGNPAKTPAQPSATNPVFFLDADGNRIVGTSAKATSQGQEVGTFELDPATGRVTFTPNKSFVGTVDPVNLQLHDTDGTEHRATYQPTVTRLVPTAQGASSE
;
A
#
# COMPACT_ATOMS: atom_id res chain seq x y z
N ASN A 1 -1.82 14.46 -21.01
CA ASN A 1 -1.86 13.00 -20.81
C ASN A 1 -0.55 12.42 -21.34
N THR A 2 0.12 11.64 -20.52
CA THR A 2 1.31 10.86 -20.87
C THR A 2 0.94 9.38 -20.88
N ALA A 3 1.81 8.50 -21.39
CA ALA A 3 1.63 7.04 -21.26
C ALA A 3 1.58 6.60 -19.77
N GLU A 4 2.21 7.37 -18.87
CA GLU A 4 2.26 7.13 -17.42
C GLU A 4 0.93 7.47 -16.73
N GLY A 5 0.20 8.49 -17.19
CA GLY A 5 -1.03 8.96 -16.56
C GLY A 5 -1.36 10.42 -16.88
N ARG A 6 -2.18 11.00 -16.02
CA ARG A 6 -2.68 12.37 -16.13
C ARG A 6 -2.40 13.14 -14.84
N TYR A 7 -1.85 14.35 -14.98
CA TYR A 7 -1.72 15.30 -13.88
C TYR A 7 -2.91 16.27 -13.91
N LYS A 8 -3.52 16.48 -12.75
CA LYS A 8 -4.57 17.48 -12.52
C LYS A 8 -4.01 18.54 -11.58
N VAL A 9 -3.99 19.76 -12.04
CA VAL A 9 -3.47 20.92 -11.30
C VAL A 9 -4.65 21.85 -10.99
N THR A 10 -4.85 22.18 -9.72
CA THR A 10 -5.94 23.05 -9.27
C THR A 10 -5.39 24.14 -8.37
N ALA A 11 -5.59 25.41 -8.75
CA ALA A 11 -5.20 26.53 -7.92
C ALA A 11 -6.20 26.72 -6.76
N LYS A 12 -5.68 26.91 -5.54
CA LYS A 12 -6.45 27.19 -4.32
C LYS A 12 -5.85 28.40 -3.60
N GLY A 13 -6.23 29.58 -4.01
CA GLY A 13 -5.66 30.83 -3.48
C GLY A 13 -4.15 30.89 -3.69
N ALA A 14 -3.38 30.93 -2.59
CA ALA A 14 -1.92 30.94 -2.64
C ALA A 14 -1.31 29.52 -2.86
N ASN A 15 -2.10 28.48 -2.80
CA ASN A 15 -1.67 27.08 -2.92
C ASN A 15 -2.09 26.48 -4.26
N VAL A 16 -1.43 25.41 -4.64
CA VAL A 16 -1.74 24.59 -5.82
C VAL A 16 -1.81 23.13 -5.38
N ASP A 17 -2.94 22.50 -5.63
CA ASP A 17 -3.08 21.06 -5.48
C ASP A 17 -2.67 20.37 -6.79
N VAL A 18 -1.82 19.37 -6.69
CA VAL A 18 -1.41 18.53 -7.82
C VAL A 18 -1.77 17.09 -7.52
N ILE A 19 -2.61 16.52 -8.37
CA ILE A 19 -3.01 15.11 -8.29
C ILE A 19 -2.48 14.40 -9.53
N PHE A 20 -1.86 13.26 -9.34
CA PHE A 20 -1.51 12.34 -10.42
C PHE A 20 -2.53 11.20 -10.45
N GLU A 21 -3.14 10.99 -11.61
CA GLU A 21 -4.03 9.87 -11.90
C GLU A 21 -3.26 8.91 -12.84
N PRO A 22 -2.75 7.76 -12.37
CA PRO A 22 -1.99 6.86 -13.20
C PRO A 22 -2.85 6.24 -14.30
N SER A 23 -2.25 5.94 -15.45
CA SER A 23 -2.86 5.09 -16.46
C SER A 23 -3.07 3.69 -15.92
N ASN A 24 -4.09 3.00 -16.43
CA ASN A 24 -4.37 1.63 -15.98
C ASN A 24 -3.14 0.73 -16.22
N GLY A 25 -2.68 0.07 -15.16
CA GLY A 25 -1.49 -0.78 -15.19
C GLY A 25 -0.14 -0.04 -15.16
N TYR A 26 -0.11 1.28 -15.00
CA TYR A 26 1.15 1.99 -14.81
C TYR A 26 1.69 1.79 -13.40
N ILE A 27 2.95 1.41 -13.30
CA ILE A 27 3.71 1.23 -12.07
C ILE A 27 5.10 1.82 -12.27
N GLY A 28 5.63 2.44 -11.24
CA GLY A 28 6.97 3.02 -11.26
C GLY A 28 6.96 4.54 -11.01
N THR A 29 8.15 5.11 -11.04
CA THR A 29 8.35 6.55 -10.88
C THR A 29 8.14 7.25 -12.22
N THR A 30 7.28 8.29 -12.21
CA THR A 30 7.00 9.07 -13.42
C THR A 30 8.18 9.97 -13.79
N GLN A 31 8.18 10.48 -15.01
CA GLN A 31 9.10 11.56 -15.39
C GLN A 31 8.77 12.88 -14.67
N GLY A 32 7.57 12.97 -14.09
CA GLY A 32 7.10 14.13 -13.36
C GLY A 32 6.71 15.30 -14.24
N ILE A 33 6.26 16.37 -13.59
CA ILE A 33 5.94 17.66 -14.22
C ILE A 33 6.61 18.80 -13.47
N ASN A 34 6.96 19.84 -14.21
CA ASN A 34 7.37 21.11 -13.65
C ASN A 34 6.13 22.02 -13.54
N ILE A 35 5.98 22.70 -12.42
CA ILE A 35 4.88 23.61 -12.13
C ILE A 35 5.47 24.97 -11.88
N ARG A 36 4.97 25.98 -12.62
CA ARG A 36 5.38 27.39 -12.46
C ARG A 36 4.18 28.22 -12.05
N ARG A 37 4.38 29.10 -11.09
CA ARG A 37 3.42 30.14 -10.78
C ARG A 37 3.80 31.43 -11.53
N VAL A 38 2.84 31.98 -12.22
CA VAL A 38 2.96 33.29 -12.92
C VAL A 38 1.91 34.20 -12.34
N ASP A 39 2.29 35.43 -12.00
CA ASP A 39 1.31 36.47 -11.58
C ASP A 39 0.57 37.03 -12.77
N THR A 40 -0.41 37.92 -12.49
CA THR A 40 -1.24 38.59 -13.53
C THR A 40 -0.43 39.52 -14.45
N ASN A 41 0.78 39.91 -14.05
CA ASN A 41 1.68 40.77 -14.82
C ASN A 41 2.74 39.98 -15.60
N GLY A 42 2.68 38.63 -15.53
CA GLY A 42 3.65 37.74 -16.15
C GLY A 42 4.98 37.63 -15.40
N ALA A 43 5.12 38.34 -14.27
CA ALA A 43 6.26 38.20 -13.40
C ALA A 43 6.05 36.94 -12.52
N SER A 44 7.09 36.13 -12.41
CA SER A 44 7.09 35.00 -11.56
C SER A 44 7.42 35.41 -10.12
N THR A 45 6.58 35.03 -9.18
CA THR A 45 6.78 35.34 -7.75
C THR A 45 7.60 34.24 -7.10
N ASP A 46 8.43 34.59 -6.11
CA ASP A 46 9.21 33.63 -5.33
C ASP A 46 8.28 32.58 -4.69
N TRP A 47 8.40 31.37 -5.16
CA TRP A 47 7.65 30.24 -4.64
C TRP A 47 8.64 29.15 -4.20
N ILE A 48 8.62 28.83 -2.91
CA ILE A 48 9.43 27.76 -2.35
C ILE A 48 8.58 26.49 -2.36
N ALA A 49 8.94 25.54 -3.21
CA ALA A 49 8.38 24.20 -3.13
C ALA A 49 8.81 23.53 -1.82
N LYS A 50 7.86 22.91 -1.14
CA LYS A 50 8.14 22.11 0.06
C LYS A 50 7.83 20.65 -0.20
N ASN A 51 8.76 19.79 0.19
CA ASN A 51 8.52 18.35 0.28
C ASN A 51 8.47 17.99 1.76
N ASN A 52 7.35 17.46 2.25
CA ASN A 52 7.13 17.15 3.67
C ASN A 52 7.45 18.31 4.64
N GLY A 53 7.14 19.54 4.22
CA GLY A 53 7.37 20.73 5.04
C GLY A 53 8.76 21.38 4.89
N GLU A 54 9.73 20.67 4.30
CA GLU A 54 11.08 21.20 4.06
C GLU A 54 11.17 21.90 2.69
N PRO A 55 11.86 23.04 2.58
CA PRO A 55 12.07 23.72 1.31
C PRO A 55 12.94 22.86 0.38
N VAL A 56 12.46 22.61 -0.83
CA VAL A 56 13.27 22.00 -1.89
C VAL A 56 13.98 23.10 -2.64
N ILE A 57 15.26 23.29 -2.37
CA ILE A 57 16.11 24.22 -3.09
C ILE A 57 16.75 23.47 -4.25
N ASN A 58 16.42 23.85 -5.47
CA ASN A 58 17.08 23.34 -6.66
C ASN A 58 17.84 24.51 -7.32
N ASP A 59 19.14 24.49 -7.24
CA ASP A 59 20.05 25.54 -7.74
C ASP A 59 19.95 25.76 -9.27
N LYS A 60 19.27 24.85 -9.99
CA LYS A 60 19.09 24.92 -11.44
C LYS A 60 17.71 25.37 -11.89
N LEU A 61 16.74 25.44 -10.97
CA LEU A 61 15.42 25.97 -11.21
C LEU A 61 15.35 27.34 -10.55
N ASN A 62 14.98 28.38 -11.30
CA ASN A 62 14.61 29.65 -10.67
C ASN A 62 13.60 29.34 -9.55
N ASN A 63 13.65 30.05 -8.44
CA ASN A 63 12.82 29.87 -7.21
C ASN A 63 11.31 29.80 -7.44
N MET A 64 10.87 29.67 -8.66
CA MET A 64 9.48 29.76 -9.15
C MET A 64 8.94 28.49 -9.75
N ASP A 65 9.79 27.48 -9.94
CA ASP A 65 9.41 26.22 -10.52
C ASP A 65 9.43 25.12 -9.43
N ALA A 66 8.31 24.43 -9.26
CA ALA A 66 8.23 23.23 -8.47
C ALA A 66 8.22 22.01 -9.39
N ARG A 67 8.83 20.92 -8.94
CA ARG A 67 8.77 19.64 -9.63
C ARG A 67 8.00 18.62 -8.79
N TYR A 68 7.06 17.93 -9.42
CA TYR A 68 6.30 16.85 -8.82
C TYR A 68 6.56 15.55 -9.57
N ILE A 69 7.11 14.55 -8.88
CA ILE A 69 7.50 13.26 -9.44
C ILE A 69 6.83 12.17 -8.60
N PRO A 70 5.59 11.78 -8.91
CA PRO A 70 4.92 10.71 -8.19
C PRO A 70 5.48 9.34 -8.56
N THR A 71 5.49 8.44 -7.57
CA THR A 71 5.74 7.02 -7.76
C THR A 71 4.44 6.25 -7.54
N VAL A 72 4.07 5.43 -8.50
CA VAL A 72 2.94 4.50 -8.39
C VAL A 72 3.48 3.15 -7.99
N LEU A 73 3.08 2.68 -6.81
CA LEU A 73 3.48 1.38 -6.30
C LEU A 73 2.46 0.32 -6.74
N ASN A 74 2.97 -0.87 -7.02
CA ASN A 74 2.10 -2.02 -7.26
C ASN A 74 1.59 -2.55 -5.92
N PHE A 75 0.28 -2.53 -5.76
CA PHE A 75 -0.40 -3.10 -4.61
C PHE A 75 -1.27 -4.26 -5.04
N THR A 76 -1.03 -5.43 -4.44
CA THR A 76 -1.92 -6.59 -4.59
C THR A 76 -2.71 -6.76 -3.29
N GLU A 77 -4.05 -6.78 -3.39
CA GLU A 77 -4.92 -6.99 -2.24
C GLU A 77 -5.28 -8.46 -2.10
N HIS A 78 -5.14 -8.99 -0.88
CA HIS A 78 -5.59 -10.32 -0.50
C HIS A 78 -6.62 -10.23 0.61
N ARG A 79 -7.62 -11.07 0.54
CA ARG A 79 -8.71 -11.15 1.52
C ARG A 79 -9.02 -12.60 1.82
N SER A 80 -9.41 -12.87 3.06
CA SER A 80 -9.94 -14.18 3.46
C SER A 80 -11.11 -13.99 4.42
N THR A 81 -11.91 -15.03 4.56
CA THR A 81 -13.05 -15.04 5.49
C THR A 81 -13.17 -16.43 6.07
N ASP A 82 -13.25 -16.51 7.42
CA ASP A 82 -13.48 -17.77 8.11
C ASP A 82 -14.29 -17.53 9.40
N ALA A 83 -14.67 -18.63 10.05
CA ALA A 83 -15.46 -18.59 11.26
C ALA A 83 -14.62 -18.21 12.50
N GLN A 84 -15.30 -17.69 13.50
CA GLN A 84 -14.74 -17.29 14.79
C GLN A 84 -13.87 -18.37 15.41
N GLY A 85 -12.65 -18.00 15.82
CA GLY A 85 -11.68 -18.89 16.48
C GLY A 85 -10.85 -19.75 15.53
N LEU A 86 -11.10 -19.72 14.23
CA LEU A 86 -10.28 -20.43 13.24
C LEU A 86 -9.17 -19.52 12.70
N SER A 87 -7.97 -20.08 12.56
CA SER A 87 -6.86 -19.41 11.88
C SER A 87 -7.07 -19.43 10.38
N GLN A 88 -6.67 -18.35 9.72
CA GLN A 88 -6.77 -18.17 8.27
C GLN A 88 -5.38 -18.13 7.66
N VAL A 89 -5.19 -18.82 6.55
CA VAL A 89 -3.89 -18.89 5.84
C VAL A 89 -4.06 -18.28 4.46
N GLN A 90 -3.15 -17.40 4.08
CA GLN A 90 -3.12 -16.75 2.78
C GLN A 90 -1.70 -16.78 2.21
N ASP A 91 -1.55 -17.33 1.01
CA ASP A 91 -0.32 -17.18 0.23
C ASP A 91 -0.37 -15.82 -0.48
N ILE A 92 0.62 -14.96 -0.20
CA ILE A 92 0.68 -13.61 -0.75
C ILE A 92 1.35 -13.66 -2.12
N VAL A 93 0.63 -13.19 -3.13
CA VAL A 93 1.13 -13.02 -4.50
C VAL A 93 1.43 -11.55 -4.74
N PHE A 94 2.60 -11.27 -5.30
CA PHE A 94 3.04 -9.93 -5.65
C PHE A 94 3.00 -9.76 -7.16
N ASN A 95 2.02 -9.03 -7.68
CA ASN A 95 1.95 -8.69 -9.09
C ASN A 95 2.80 -7.46 -9.38
N ASP A 96 3.50 -7.42 -10.51
CA ASP A 96 4.24 -6.23 -10.94
C ASP A 96 3.38 -5.23 -11.74
N GLY A 97 2.07 -5.51 -11.85
CA GLY A 97 1.09 -4.71 -12.61
C GLY A 97 1.20 -4.88 -14.12
N ASN A 98 2.19 -5.60 -14.60
CA ASN A 98 2.31 -5.95 -16.01
C ASN A 98 1.85 -7.40 -16.22
N PRO A 99 0.69 -7.64 -16.86
CA PRO A 99 0.18 -9.00 -17.07
C PRO A 99 1.07 -9.87 -17.97
N ALA A 100 2.05 -9.26 -18.67
CA ALA A 100 3.02 -9.98 -19.47
C ALA A 100 4.24 -10.47 -18.69
N LYS A 101 4.40 -10.03 -17.44
CA LYS A 101 5.49 -10.48 -16.56
C LYS A 101 5.01 -11.55 -15.59
N THR A 102 5.93 -12.44 -15.22
CA THR A 102 5.71 -13.39 -14.13
C THR A 102 5.64 -12.63 -12.80
N PRO A 103 4.65 -12.92 -11.92
CA PRO A 103 4.61 -12.32 -10.60
C PRO A 103 5.91 -12.54 -9.84
N ALA A 104 6.36 -11.53 -9.09
CA ALA A 104 7.53 -11.64 -8.23
C ALA A 104 7.32 -12.76 -7.19
N GLN A 105 8.30 -13.64 -7.05
CA GLN A 105 8.21 -14.81 -6.18
C GLN A 105 9.05 -14.62 -4.92
N PRO A 106 8.48 -14.83 -3.73
CA PRO A 106 9.24 -14.92 -2.49
C PRO A 106 10.27 -16.05 -2.54
N SER A 107 11.39 -15.84 -1.87
CA SER A 107 12.42 -16.86 -1.68
C SER A 107 13.27 -16.54 -0.45
N ALA A 108 14.16 -17.45 -0.07
CA ALA A 108 15.10 -17.21 1.02
C ALA A 108 16.06 -16.03 0.74
N THR A 109 16.35 -15.74 -0.53
CA THR A 109 17.19 -14.61 -0.96
C THR A 109 16.39 -13.32 -1.18
N ASN A 110 15.10 -13.44 -1.47
CA ASN A 110 14.15 -12.33 -1.66
C ASN A 110 12.98 -12.50 -0.69
N PRO A 111 13.21 -12.31 0.61
CA PRO A 111 12.18 -12.57 1.62
C PRO A 111 11.11 -11.48 1.62
N VAL A 112 9.90 -11.89 1.96
CA VAL A 112 8.80 -10.98 2.29
C VAL A 112 8.98 -10.47 3.72
N PHE A 113 8.50 -9.27 3.99
CA PHE A 113 8.43 -8.71 5.34
C PHE A 113 7.19 -7.83 5.53
N PHE A 114 6.76 -7.71 6.78
CA PHE A 114 5.69 -6.80 7.17
C PHE A 114 6.18 -5.36 7.19
N LEU A 115 5.26 -4.43 6.89
CA LEU A 115 5.45 -3.00 7.05
C LEU A 115 4.51 -2.47 8.14
N ASP A 116 4.99 -1.48 8.89
CA ASP A 116 4.15 -0.69 9.79
C ASP A 116 3.29 0.34 9.03
N ALA A 117 2.51 1.12 9.76
CA ALA A 117 1.63 2.15 9.17
C ALA A 117 2.42 3.27 8.44
N ASP A 118 3.65 3.51 8.83
CA ASP A 118 4.55 4.51 8.23
C ASP A 118 5.32 3.94 7.03
N GLY A 119 5.16 2.64 6.73
CA GLY A 119 5.82 1.95 5.63
C GLY A 119 7.22 1.44 5.96
N ASN A 120 7.63 1.44 7.24
CA ASN A 120 8.91 0.88 7.66
C ASN A 120 8.80 -0.63 7.88
N ARG A 121 9.91 -1.33 7.66
CA ARG A 121 9.99 -2.77 7.90
C ARG A 121 9.80 -3.10 9.38
N ILE A 122 8.88 -3.99 9.69
CA ILE A 122 8.75 -4.61 11.01
C ILE A 122 9.84 -5.67 11.16
N VAL A 123 10.55 -5.64 12.30
CA VAL A 123 11.58 -6.63 12.60
C VAL A 123 10.91 -7.92 13.08
N GLY A 124 11.27 -9.04 12.46
CA GLY A 124 10.71 -10.36 12.77
C GLY A 124 9.62 -10.80 11.78
N THR A 125 8.96 -11.89 12.14
CA THR A 125 7.96 -12.56 11.30
C THR A 125 6.55 -12.49 11.87
N SER A 126 6.35 -11.77 12.97
CA SER A 126 5.07 -11.60 13.65
C SER A 126 4.65 -10.14 13.66
N ALA A 127 3.36 -9.88 13.44
CA ALA A 127 2.76 -8.57 13.54
C ALA A 127 1.42 -8.64 14.28
N LYS A 128 1.10 -7.59 15.04
CA LYS A 128 -0.21 -7.48 15.69
C LYS A 128 -1.30 -7.26 14.64
N ALA A 129 -2.38 -8.01 14.78
CA ALA A 129 -3.60 -7.76 14.02
C ALA A 129 -4.50 -6.83 14.83
N THR A 130 -4.89 -5.70 14.23
CA THR A 130 -5.76 -4.71 14.85
C THR A 130 -7.10 -4.58 14.12
N SER A 131 -8.09 -4.10 14.81
CA SER A 131 -9.35 -3.65 14.25
C SER A 131 -9.80 -2.42 15.03
N GLN A 132 -9.96 -1.28 14.34
CA GLN A 132 -10.30 0.00 14.98
C GLN A 132 -9.35 0.37 16.14
N GLY A 133 -8.06 0.07 15.97
CA GLY A 133 -7.03 0.37 16.97
C GLY A 133 -6.95 -0.61 18.16
N GLN A 134 -7.78 -1.65 18.20
CA GLN A 134 -7.74 -2.70 19.22
C GLN A 134 -7.04 -3.94 18.67
N GLU A 135 -6.20 -4.59 19.50
CA GLU A 135 -5.54 -5.85 19.14
C GLU A 135 -6.56 -7.00 19.12
N VAL A 136 -6.73 -7.64 17.97
CA VAL A 136 -7.74 -8.67 17.73
C VAL A 136 -7.15 -10.02 17.32
N GLY A 137 -5.84 -10.14 17.24
CA GLY A 137 -5.12 -11.35 16.88
C GLY A 137 -3.69 -11.08 16.48
N THR A 138 -3.08 -12.04 15.81
CA THR A 138 -1.68 -12.00 15.40
C THR A 138 -1.55 -12.50 13.96
N PHE A 139 -0.67 -11.85 13.19
CA PHE A 139 -0.19 -12.34 11.90
C PHE A 139 1.19 -12.99 12.08
N GLU A 140 1.38 -14.16 11.47
CA GLU A 140 2.67 -14.85 11.35
C GLU A 140 3.01 -14.99 9.88
N LEU A 141 4.24 -14.66 9.49
CA LEU A 141 4.74 -14.67 8.12
C LEU A 141 5.85 -15.72 7.97
N ASP A 142 5.75 -16.55 6.94
CA ASP A 142 6.91 -17.27 6.38
C ASP A 142 7.54 -16.39 5.29
N PRO A 143 8.71 -15.79 5.57
CA PRO A 143 9.33 -14.84 4.64
C PRO A 143 9.77 -15.46 3.30
N ALA A 144 10.11 -16.75 3.30
CA ALA A 144 10.62 -17.43 2.11
C ALA A 144 9.52 -17.85 1.13
N THR A 145 8.29 -18.02 1.62
CA THR A 145 7.14 -18.41 0.80
C THR A 145 6.11 -17.30 0.61
N GLY A 146 6.15 -16.26 1.47
CA GLY A 146 5.12 -15.23 1.50
C GLY A 146 3.81 -15.69 2.12
N ARG A 147 3.79 -16.85 2.79
CA ARG A 147 2.60 -17.36 3.47
C ARG A 147 2.35 -16.61 4.76
N VAL A 148 1.16 -16.07 4.93
CA VAL A 148 0.70 -15.40 6.14
C VAL A 148 -0.37 -16.22 6.81
N THR A 149 -0.21 -16.46 8.11
CA THR A 149 -1.22 -17.06 8.97
C THR A 149 -1.78 -15.98 9.89
N PHE A 150 -3.08 -15.75 9.85
CA PHE A 150 -3.77 -14.92 10.81
C PHE A 150 -4.44 -15.80 11.86
N THR A 151 -4.16 -15.50 13.14
CA THR A 151 -4.79 -16.18 14.28
C THR A 151 -5.61 -15.15 15.06
N PRO A 152 -6.95 -15.20 14.98
CA PRO A 152 -7.80 -14.26 15.70
C PRO A 152 -7.85 -14.57 17.20
N ASN A 153 -8.10 -13.55 18.02
CA ASN A 153 -8.56 -13.74 19.40
C ASN A 153 -9.89 -14.49 19.41
N LYS A 154 -10.07 -15.41 20.35
CA LYS A 154 -11.22 -16.35 20.39
C LYS A 154 -12.60 -15.70 20.31
N SER A 155 -12.74 -14.48 20.84
CA SER A 155 -14.03 -13.75 20.86
C SER A 155 -14.20 -12.78 19.71
N PHE A 156 -13.18 -12.57 18.87
CA PHE A 156 -13.23 -11.59 17.80
C PHE A 156 -14.16 -12.02 16.67
N VAL A 157 -14.98 -11.07 16.22
CA VAL A 157 -15.82 -11.15 15.00
C VAL A 157 -15.76 -9.77 14.34
N GLY A 158 -15.47 -9.74 13.06
CA GLY A 158 -15.35 -8.49 12.29
C GLY A 158 -14.24 -8.54 11.26
N THR A 159 -14.00 -7.40 10.63
CA THR A 159 -12.91 -7.24 9.66
C THR A 159 -11.70 -6.66 10.36
N VAL A 160 -10.54 -7.25 10.11
CA VAL A 160 -9.24 -6.81 10.62
C VAL A 160 -8.72 -5.66 9.77
N ASP A 161 -7.98 -4.73 10.38
CA ASP A 161 -7.24 -3.72 9.61
C ASP A 161 -6.22 -4.42 8.70
N PRO A 162 -6.00 -3.95 7.45
CA PRO A 162 -5.10 -4.61 6.53
C PRO A 162 -3.66 -4.55 7.03
N VAL A 163 -2.93 -5.68 6.96
CA VAL A 163 -1.48 -5.69 7.16
C VAL A 163 -0.77 -5.47 5.83
N ASN A 164 0.27 -4.64 5.84
CA ASN A 164 1.06 -4.34 4.65
C ASN A 164 2.28 -5.27 4.57
N LEU A 165 2.59 -5.72 3.36
CA LEU A 165 3.72 -6.58 3.07
C LEU A 165 4.54 -6.02 1.90
N GLN A 166 5.83 -6.30 1.91
CA GLN A 166 6.74 -5.91 0.84
C GLN A 166 7.68 -7.06 0.47
N LEU A 167 7.96 -7.15 -0.82
CA LEU A 167 8.97 -8.01 -1.42
C LEU A 167 9.88 -7.14 -2.27
N HIS A 168 11.19 -7.34 -2.18
CA HIS A 168 12.16 -6.80 -3.16
C HIS A 168 12.47 -7.90 -4.17
N ASP A 169 12.30 -7.60 -5.44
CA ASP A 169 12.68 -8.52 -6.51
C ASP A 169 14.21 -8.54 -6.71
N THR A 170 14.68 -9.50 -7.49
CA THR A 170 16.12 -9.68 -7.81
C THR A 170 16.73 -8.47 -8.54
N ASP A 171 15.91 -7.68 -9.24
CA ASP A 171 16.31 -6.45 -9.91
C ASP A 171 16.22 -5.21 -9.00
N GLY A 172 15.85 -5.37 -7.73
CA GLY A 172 15.68 -4.29 -6.76
C GLY A 172 14.32 -3.60 -6.82
N THR A 173 13.39 -4.07 -7.66
CA THR A 173 12.02 -3.53 -7.71
C THR A 173 11.26 -3.90 -6.44
N GLU A 174 10.59 -2.91 -5.84
CA GLU A 174 9.72 -3.11 -4.68
C GLU A 174 8.30 -3.48 -5.13
N HIS A 175 7.79 -4.58 -4.58
CA HIS A 175 6.41 -5.01 -4.74
C HIS A 175 5.71 -4.97 -3.40
N ARG A 176 4.48 -4.47 -3.37
CA ARG A 176 3.69 -4.37 -2.14
C ARG A 176 2.38 -5.14 -2.26
N ALA A 177 1.95 -5.67 -1.15
CA ALA A 177 0.66 -6.34 -1.02
C ALA A 177 0.02 -5.99 0.32
N THR A 178 -1.28 -6.18 0.40
CA THR A 178 -2.05 -6.10 1.65
C THR A 178 -2.80 -7.38 1.87
N TYR A 179 -2.98 -7.76 3.13
CA TYR A 179 -3.84 -8.86 3.52
C TYR A 179 -4.83 -8.41 4.59
N GLN A 180 -6.12 -8.62 4.33
CA GLN A 180 -7.21 -8.21 5.20
C GLN A 180 -8.16 -9.39 5.46
N PRO A 181 -8.05 -10.10 6.60
CA PRO A 181 -8.96 -11.16 6.97
C PRO A 181 -10.27 -10.62 7.57
N THR A 182 -11.34 -11.41 7.42
CA THR A 182 -12.63 -11.20 8.09
C THR A 182 -12.99 -12.44 8.89
N VAL A 183 -13.47 -12.25 10.12
CA VAL A 183 -13.93 -13.31 11.00
C VAL A 183 -15.44 -13.22 11.13
N THR A 184 -16.13 -14.28 10.75
CA THR A 184 -17.59 -14.39 10.84
C THR A 184 -18.01 -15.11 12.12
N ARG A 185 -19.20 -14.79 12.61
CA ARG A 185 -19.73 -15.48 13.80
C ARG A 185 -19.99 -16.95 13.49
N LEU A 186 -19.62 -17.83 14.42
CA LEU A 186 -20.09 -19.22 14.39
C LEU A 186 -21.62 -19.26 14.55
N VAL A 187 -22.32 -19.79 13.55
CA VAL A 187 -23.73 -20.09 13.64
C VAL A 187 -23.83 -21.56 14.09
N PRO A 188 -24.34 -21.85 15.28
CA PRO A 188 -24.55 -23.24 15.69
C PRO A 188 -25.56 -23.89 14.74
N THR A 189 -25.14 -24.97 14.06
CA THR A 189 -26.08 -25.83 13.34
C THR A 189 -26.86 -26.61 14.39
N ALA A 190 -28.16 -26.36 14.52
CA ALA A 190 -29.01 -27.22 15.35
C ALA A 190 -28.98 -28.63 14.76
N GLN A 191 -28.33 -29.57 15.40
CA GLN A 191 -28.53 -30.97 15.12
C GLN A 191 -29.97 -31.29 15.56
N GLY A 192 -30.81 -31.64 14.59
CA GLY A 192 -32.17 -32.11 14.89
C GLY A 192 -32.06 -33.31 15.85
N ALA A 193 -32.66 -33.16 17.01
CA ALA A 193 -32.91 -34.30 17.87
C ALA A 193 -33.76 -35.29 17.11
N SER A 194 -33.18 -36.44 16.75
CA SER A 194 -33.93 -37.60 16.31
C SER A 194 -34.69 -38.10 17.52
N SER A 195 -36.01 -37.87 17.55
CA SER A 195 -36.90 -38.53 18.51
C SER A 195 -37.16 -39.94 18.02
N GLU A 196 -36.68 -40.93 18.78
CA GLU A 196 -37.21 -42.30 18.71
C GLU A 196 -38.65 -42.34 19.24
#